data_292ec72aa765461111a533b538577e95
#
_entry.id   292ec72aa765461111a533b538577e95
#
_cell.length_a   1.000
_cell.length_b   1.000
_cell.length_c   1.000
_cell.angle_alpha   90.00
_cell.angle_beta   90.00
_cell.angle_gamma   90.00
#
_symmetry.space_group_name_H-M   'P 1'
#
loop_
_entity.id
_entity.type
_entity.pdbx_description
1 polymer ?
#
loop_
_entity_poly.entity_id
_entity_poly.type
_entity_poly.pdbx_seq_one_letter_code
_entity_poly.pdbx_strand_id
1 'polypeptide(L)'
;EAQDFAYDLQFRRLPGIGPNAFALPNGTIVVTDELVKLISVDAMAGVLGHEIGHVAAQHGLTQLYRSLGTFVLIGMMAGDTGPVLEEVLLEGNLILSLSYSRQHELSADRYGVDLAARSGFDPNGLSDFFDILETEFGDHGTDWFSTHPGFQKRQENLRELNHRH
;
A
#
# COMPACT_ATOMS: atom_id res chain seq x y z
N GLU A 1 -1.60 9.39 21.21
CA GLU A 1 -2.73 8.44 21.38
C GLU A 1 -2.83 7.66 20.09
N ALA A 2 -2.64 6.33 20.15
CA ALA A 2 -2.92 5.47 19.01
C ALA A 2 -4.42 5.56 18.73
N GLN A 3 -4.78 6.04 17.54
CA GLN A 3 -6.18 5.98 17.11
C GLN A 3 -6.56 4.50 16.99
N ASP A 4 -7.56 4.05 17.75
CA ASP A 4 -8.16 2.74 17.59
C ASP A 4 -8.90 2.72 16.25
N PHE A 5 -8.20 2.27 15.20
CA PHE A 5 -8.84 2.01 13.92
C PHE A 5 -9.59 0.69 13.98
N ALA A 6 -10.87 0.71 13.64
CA ALA A 6 -11.59 -0.52 13.32
C ALA A 6 -11.19 -0.93 11.90
N TYR A 7 -10.33 -1.94 11.80
CA TYR A 7 -9.93 -2.49 10.50
C TYR A 7 -11.02 -3.40 9.93
N ASP A 8 -11.34 -3.21 8.65
CA ASP A 8 -12.28 -4.04 7.90
C ASP A 8 -11.54 -4.75 6.76
N LEU A 9 -11.24 -6.04 6.94
CA LEU A 9 -10.53 -6.85 5.95
C LEU A 9 -11.52 -7.45 4.95
N GLN A 10 -11.33 -7.13 3.69
CA GLN A 10 -12.20 -7.56 2.61
C GLN A 10 -11.43 -8.32 1.53
N PHE A 11 -11.88 -9.54 1.23
CA PHE A 11 -11.39 -10.30 0.09
C PHE A 11 -12.27 -10.04 -1.12
N ARG A 12 -11.66 -9.68 -2.24
CA ARG A 12 -12.39 -9.29 -3.46
C ARG A 12 -11.77 -9.91 -4.71
N ARG A 13 -12.64 -10.28 -5.62
CA ARG A 13 -12.24 -10.58 -6.98
C ARG A 13 -12.29 -9.29 -7.80
N LEU A 14 -11.12 -8.84 -8.26
CA LEU A 14 -10.95 -7.59 -9.00
C LEU A 14 -10.26 -7.89 -10.34
N PRO A 15 -11.03 -8.26 -11.38
CA PRO A 15 -10.46 -8.61 -12.68
C PRO A 15 -9.62 -7.47 -13.25
N GLY A 16 -8.40 -7.79 -13.70
CA GLY A 16 -7.48 -6.83 -14.31
C GLY A 16 -6.55 -6.08 -13.37
N ILE A 17 -6.70 -6.29 -12.03
CA ILE A 17 -5.78 -5.69 -11.03
C ILE A 17 -4.64 -6.64 -10.69
N GLY A 18 -4.86 -7.96 -10.85
CA GLY A 18 -3.87 -8.97 -10.49
C GLY A 18 -3.70 -9.16 -8.98
N PRO A 19 -2.61 -9.85 -8.54
CA PRO A 19 -2.29 -10.03 -7.14
C PRO A 19 -1.98 -8.68 -6.47
N ASN A 20 -2.88 -8.23 -5.57
CA ASN A 20 -2.75 -6.91 -4.94
C ASN A 20 -3.41 -6.87 -3.55
N ALA A 21 -2.94 -5.94 -2.72
CA ALA A 21 -3.61 -5.51 -1.51
C ALA A 21 -3.46 -3.99 -1.38
N PHE A 22 -4.46 -3.33 -0.82
CA PHE A 22 -4.41 -1.90 -0.57
C PHE A 22 -5.31 -1.49 0.57
N ALA A 23 -4.87 -0.49 1.31
CA ALA A 23 -5.61 0.09 2.41
C ALA A 23 -6.30 1.40 2.02
N LEU A 24 -7.55 1.56 2.45
CA LEU A 24 -8.30 2.81 2.35
C LEU A 24 -8.11 3.64 3.62
N PRO A 25 -8.23 4.98 3.55
CA PRO A 25 -8.04 5.86 4.71
C PRO A 25 -8.98 5.59 5.89
N ASN A 26 -10.11 4.92 5.66
CA ASN A 26 -11.09 4.56 6.69
C ASN A 26 -10.76 3.26 7.45
N GLY A 27 -9.63 2.61 7.15
CA GLY A 27 -9.24 1.35 7.76
C GLY A 27 -9.71 0.08 7.02
N THR A 28 -10.41 0.22 5.90
CA THR A 28 -10.73 -0.92 5.03
C THR A 28 -9.46 -1.37 4.30
N ILE A 29 -9.15 -2.65 4.38
CA ILE A 29 -8.05 -3.30 3.65
C ILE A 29 -8.66 -4.29 2.67
N VAL A 30 -8.38 -4.09 1.39
CA VAL A 30 -8.84 -4.97 0.33
C VAL A 30 -7.69 -5.85 -0.12
N VAL A 31 -7.96 -7.16 -0.22
CA VAL A 31 -7.01 -8.17 -0.71
C VAL A 31 -7.65 -8.89 -1.89
N THR A 32 -6.93 -8.98 -3.00
CA THR A 32 -7.42 -9.70 -4.18
C THR A 32 -7.34 -11.22 -3.97
N ASP A 33 -8.29 -11.95 -4.54
CA ASP A 33 -8.32 -13.41 -4.49
C ASP A 33 -7.12 -14.04 -5.23
N GLU A 34 -6.53 -13.32 -6.17
CA GLU A 34 -5.30 -13.71 -6.86
C GLU A 34 -4.09 -13.65 -5.92
N LEU A 35 -3.99 -12.62 -5.06
CA LEU A 35 -2.94 -12.54 -4.05
C LEU A 35 -3.06 -13.67 -3.02
N VAL A 36 -4.29 -13.96 -2.54
CA VAL A 36 -4.53 -15.05 -1.59
C VAL A 36 -4.05 -16.40 -2.11
N LYS A 37 -4.17 -16.64 -3.42
CA LYS A 37 -3.73 -17.90 -4.05
C LYS A 37 -2.23 -17.98 -4.27
N LEU A 38 -1.57 -16.83 -4.33
CA LEU A 38 -0.18 -16.72 -4.73
C LEU A 38 0.79 -16.89 -3.55
N ILE A 39 0.42 -16.43 -2.36
CA ILE A 39 1.37 -16.28 -1.26
C ILE A 39 1.02 -17.11 -0.03
N SER A 40 2.03 -17.39 0.80
CA SER A 40 1.90 -18.09 2.08
C SER A 40 1.16 -17.25 3.14
N VAL A 41 0.81 -17.88 4.26
CA VAL A 41 0.19 -17.19 5.40
C VAL A 41 1.13 -16.15 6.01
N ASP A 42 2.42 -16.46 6.14
CA ASP A 42 3.42 -15.52 6.67
C ASP A 42 3.64 -14.33 5.72
N ALA A 43 3.72 -14.57 4.41
CA ALA A 43 3.77 -13.50 3.42
C ALA A 43 2.50 -12.63 3.46
N MET A 44 1.32 -13.25 3.62
CA MET A 44 0.06 -12.51 3.79
C MET A 44 0.07 -11.67 5.07
N ALA A 45 0.58 -12.19 6.18
CA ALA A 45 0.72 -11.43 7.43
C ALA A 45 1.66 -10.23 7.25
N GLY A 46 2.77 -10.39 6.52
CA GLY A 46 3.67 -9.30 6.16
C GLY A 46 2.99 -8.21 5.33
N VAL A 47 2.26 -8.60 4.28
CA VAL A 47 1.50 -7.67 3.43
C VAL A 47 0.41 -6.95 4.22
N LEU A 48 -0.39 -7.68 5.00
CA LEU A 48 -1.43 -7.06 5.84
C LEU A 48 -0.84 -6.12 6.88
N GLY A 49 0.28 -6.49 7.49
CA GLY A 49 1.00 -5.62 8.42
C GLY A 49 1.48 -4.33 7.77
N HIS A 50 1.95 -4.39 6.52
CA HIS A 50 2.34 -3.24 5.71
C HIS A 50 1.13 -2.31 5.45
N GLU A 51 0.00 -2.88 5.01
CA GLU A 51 -1.24 -2.11 4.77
C GLU A 51 -1.78 -1.46 6.07
N ILE A 52 -1.76 -2.19 7.19
CA ILE A 52 -2.08 -1.64 8.51
C ILE A 52 -1.13 -0.49 8.86
N GLY A 53 0.14 -0.59 8.52
CA GLY A 53 1.12 0.49 8.69
C GLY A 53 0.73 1.76 7.93
N HIS A 54 0.23 1.64 6.70
CA HIS A 54 -0.28 2.78 5.94
C HIS A 54 -1.49 3.44 6.61
N VAL A 55 -2.42 2.66 7.15
CA VAL A 55 -3.59 3.18 7.88
C VAL A 55 -3.16 3.86 9.18
N ALA A 56 -2.35 3.17 9.99
CA ALA A 56 -1.91 3.66 11.29
C ALA A 56 -1.14 4.99 11.21
N ALA A 57 -0.31 5.14 10.16
CA ALA A 57 0.44 6.37 9.89
C ALA A 57 -0.33 7.39 9.02
N GLN A 58 -1.58 7.09 8.65
CA GLN A 58 -2.45 7.94 7.82
C GLN A 58 -1.81 8.35 6.48
N HIS A 59 -1.00 7.46 5.88
CA HIS A 59 -0.30 7.74 4.64
C HIS A 59 -1.25 8.03 3.49
N GLY A 60 -2.33 7.23 3.35
CA GLY A 60 -3.36 7.42 2.32
C GLY A 60 -4.07 8.76 2.44
N LEU A 61 -4.43 9.16 3.66
CA LEU A 61 -5.07 10.45 3.91
C LEU A 61 -4.12 11.63 3.61
N THR A 62 -2.86 11.51 4.01
CA THR A 62 -1.82 12.50 3.72
C THR A 62 -1.64 12.66 2.21
N GLN A 63 -1.59 11.55 1.47
CA GLN A 63 -1.44 11.56 0.02
C GLN A 63 -2.66 12.18 -0.67
N LEU A 64 -3.87 11.84 -0.21
CA LEU A 64 -5.11 12.43 -0.72
C LEU A 64 -5.13 13.94 -0.55
N TYR A 65 -4.80 14.45 0.64
CA TYR A 65 -4.74 15.90 0.88
C TYR A 65 -3.68 16.59 0.02
N ARG A 66 -2.52 15.98 -0.18
CA ARG A 66 -1.48 16.54 -1.07
C ARG A 66 -1.96 16.63 -2.51
N SER A 67 -2.59 15.57 -3.00
CA SER A 67 -3.13 15.54 -4.37
C SER A 67 -4.23 16.60 -4.55
N LEU A 68 -5.21 16.65 -3.65
CA LEU A 68 -6.27 17.67 -3.70
C LEU A 68 -5.70 19.09 -3.60
N GLY A 69 -4.75 19.33 -2.72
CA GLY A 69 -4.08 20.63 -2.61
C GLY A 69 -3.36 21.04 -3.89
N THR A 70 -2.72 20.11 -4.57
CA THR A 70 -2.07 20.34 -5.87
C THR A 70 -3.09 20.67 -6.95
N PHE A 71 -4.20 19.93 -7.03
CA PHE A 71 -5.28 20.23 -7.99
C PHE A 71 -5.90 21.61 -7.77
N VAL A 72 -6.19 21.97 -6.52
CA VAL A 72 -6.71 23.29 -6.17
C VAL A 72 -5.73 24.39 -6.61
N LEU A 73 -4.43 24.21 -6.34
CA LEU A 73 -3.41 25.17 -6.72
C LEU A 73 -3.32 25.34 -8.25
N ILE A 74 -3.31 24.23 -8.99
CA ILE A 74 -3.28 24.26 -10.46
C ILE A 74 -4.53 24.97 -11.00
N GLY A 75 -5.72 24.64 -10.47
CA GLY A 75 -6.98 25.29 -10.86
C GLY A 75 -6.98 26.80 -10.61
N MET A 76 -6.46 27.24 -9.46
CA MET A 76 -6.31 28.66 -9.15
C MET A 76 -5.36 29.37 -10.14
N MET A 77 -4.26 28.72 -10.54
CA MET A 77 -3.31 29.28 -11.50
C MET A 77 -3.88 29.32 -12.93
N ALA A 78 -4.71 28.34 -13.29
CA ALA A 78 -5.39 28.28 -14.59
C ALA A 78 -6.62 29.17 -14.68
N GLY A 79 -7.10 29.73 -13.57
CA GLY A 79 -8.29 30.59 -13.51
C GLY A 79 -9.63 29.82 -13.59
N ASP A 80 -9.58 28.48 -13.53
CA ASP A 80 -10.77 27.62 -13.55
C ASP A 80 -10.57 26.42 -12.64
N THR A 81 -11.34 26.35 -11.56
CA THR A 81 -11.23 25.28 -10.54
C THR A 81 -12.34 24.23 -10.63
N GLY A 82 -13.41 24.51 -11.34
CA GLY A 82 -14.62 23.70 -11.29
C GLY A 82 -14.52 22.35 -12.02
N PRO A 83 -14.30 22.32 -13.33
CA PRO A 83 -14.34 21.11 -14.13
C PRO A 83 -13.25 20.10 -13.79
N VAL A 84 -12.03 20.56 -13.50
CA VAL A 84 -10.88 19.70 -13.18
C VAL A 84 -11.07 18.99 -11.84
N LEU A 85 -11.60 19.69 -10.84
CA LEU A 85 -11.87 19.08 -9.53
C LEU A 85 -13.03 18.08 -9.62
N GLU A 86 -14.05 18.39 -10.39
CA GLU A 86 -15.22 17.52 -10.60
C GLU A 86 -14.82 16.23 -11.33
N GLU A 87 -13.99 16.31 -12.38
CA GLU A 87 -13.46 15.15 -13.11
C GLU A 87 -12.63 14.24 -12.21
N VAL A 88 -11.73 14.81 -11.41
CA VAL A 88 -10.88 14.06 -10.46
C VAL A 88 -11.71 13.37 -9.37
N LEU A 89 -12.77 13.99 -8.85
CA LEU A 89 -13.63 13.41 -7.83
C LEU A 89 -14.58 12.35 -8.40
N LEU A 90 -15.03 12.50 -9.64
CA LEU A 90 -15.96 11.59 -10.30
C LEU A 90 -15.30 10.29 -10.78
N GLU A 91 -14.02 10.31 -11.15
CA GLU A 91 -13.36 9.13 -11.68
C GLU A 91 -13.12 8.02 -10.67
N GLY A 92 -13.31 8.24 -9.36
CA GLY A 92 -13.22 7.20 -8.30
C GLY A 92 -11.87 6.48 -8.22
N ASN A 93 -11.06 6.59 -9.28
CA ASN A 93 -9.76 5.95 -9.43
C ASN A 93 -8.64 6.70 -8.72
N LEU A 94 -8.91 7.91 -8.22
CA LEU A 94 -7.88 8.76 -7.60
C LEU A 94 -7.18 8.03 -6.45
N ILE A 95 -7.94 7.40 -5.55
CA ILE A 95 -7.39 6.71 -4.38
C ILE A 95 -6.52 5.52 -4.82
N LEU A 96 -6.96 4.76 -5.83
CA LEU A 96 -6.22 3.61 -6.35
C LEU A 96 -4.99 4.00 -7.18
N SER A 97 -4.94 5.23 -7.71
CA SER A 97 -3.82 5.75 -8.50
C SER A 97 -2.77 6.48 -7.65
N LEU A 98 -3.05 6.72 -6.36
CA LEU A 98 -2.11 7.40 -5.47
C LEU A 98 -0.93 6.49 -5.12
N SER A 99 0.24 6.83 -5.64
CA SER A 99 1.49 6.18 -5.27
C SER A 99 2.04 6.79 -3.99
N TYR A 100 2.45 5.95 -3.05
CA TYR A 100 3.06 6.39 -1.80
C TYR A 100 4.48 6.92 -2.01
N SER A 101 4.94 7.79 -1.11
CA SER A 101 6.35 8.20 -1.10
C SER A 101 7.24 7.06 -0.61
N ARG A 102 8.50 7.03 -1.05
CA ARG A 102 9.48 6.03 -0.56
C ARG A 102 9.63 6.02 0.96
N GLN A 103 9.46 7.18 1.61
CA GLN A 103 9.51 7.27 3.07
C GLN A 103 8.29 6.64 3.74
N HIS A 104 7.11 6.80 3.15
CA HIS A 104 5.89 6.13 3.59
C HIS A 104 6.04 4.61 3.49
N GLU A 105 6.60 4.13 2.37
CA GLU A 105 6.85 2.71 2.16
C GLU A 105 7.79 2.11 3.21
N LEU A 106 8.93 2.76 3.45
CA LEU A 106 9.89 2.32 4.47
C LEU A 106 9.31 2.31 5.89
N SER A 107 8.42 3.26 6.17
CA SER A 107 7.69 3.33 7.44
C SER A 107 6.69 2.18 7.58
N ALA A 108 5.91 1.91 6.52
CA ALA A 108 4.95 0.82 6.48
C ALA A 108 5.63 -0.55 6.53
N ASP A 109 6.75 -0.74 5.82
CA ASP A 109 7.56 -1.96 5.87
C ASP A 109 8.01 -2.28 7.30
N ARG A 110 8.60 -1.29 7.98
CA ARG A 110 9.04 -1.47 9.37
C ARG A 110 7.88 -1.83 10.29
N TYR A 111 6.77 -1.12 10.16
CA TYR A 111 5.57 -1.39 10.95
C TYR A 111 5.05 -2.81 10.68
N GLY A 112 5.02 -3.24 9.42
CA GLY A 112 4.53 -4.55 9.01
C GLY A 112 5.39 -5.69 9.58
N VAL A 113 6.72 -5.58 9.47
CA VAL A 113 7.67 -6.56 10.03
C VAL A 113 7.50 -6.66 11.56
N ASP A 114 7.48 -5.53 12.25
CA ASP A 114 7.30 -5.50 13.72
C ASP A 114 5.94 -6.08 14.14
N LEU A 115 4.88 -5.81 13.39
CA LEU A 115 3.54 -6.31 13.67
C LEU A 115 3.46 -7.83 13.44
N ALA A 116 4.00 -8.33 12.32
CA ALA A 116 4.04 -9.76 12.01
C ALA A 116 4.79 -10.54 13.11
N ALA A 117 6.00 -10.09 13.47
CA ALA A 117 6.80 -10.71 14.52
C ALA A 117 6.07 -10.76 15.88
N ARG A 118 5.45 -9.63 16.31
CA ARG A 118 4.68 -9.59 17.56
C ARG A 118 3.42 -10.45 17.55
N SER A 119 2.89 -10.71 16.37
CA SER A 119 1.70 -11.55 16.16
C SER A 119 2.04 -13.02 15.99
N GLY A 120 3.33 -13.41 16.06
CA GLY A 120 3.79 -14.79 15.97
C GLY A 120 3.94 -15.33 14.54
N PHE A 121 3.94 -14.44 13.54
CA PHE A 121 4.25 -14.77 12.14
C PHE A 121 5.74 -14.55 11.83
N ASP A 122 6.21 -15.15 10.74
CA ASP A 122 7.60 -14.97 10.30
C ASP A 122 7.82 -13.51 9.85
N PRO A 123 8.76 -12.76 10.47
CA PRO A 123 9.09 -11.40 10.05
C PRO A 123 9.62 -11.31 8.62
N ASN A 124 10.12 -12.43 8.04
CA ASN A 124 10.55 -12.49 6.65
C ASN A 124 9.38 -12.47 5.65
N GLY A 125 8.14 -12.70 6.08
CA GLY A 125 6.99 -12.85 5.21
C GLY A 125 6.82 -11.74 4.16
N LEU A 126 7.09 -10.48 4.52
CA LEU A 126 7.03 -9.37 3.55
C LEU A 126 8.19 -9.43 2.53
N SER A 127 9.38 -9.87 2.94
CA SER A 127 10.52 -10.08 2.03
C SER A 127 10.24 -11.23 1.07
N ASP A 128 9.67 -12.33 1.56
CA ASP A 128 9.28 -13.48 0.75
C ASP A 128 8.22 -13.10 -0.29
N PHE A 129 7.27 -12.24 0.09
CA PHE A 129 6.31 -11.69 -0.86
C PHE A 129 6.99 -10.95 -2.00
N PHE A 130 8.01 -10.14 -1.73
CA PHE A 130 8.75 -9.44 -2.77
C PHE A 130 9.49 -10.42 -3.69
N ASP A 131 10.14 -11.45 -3.14
CA ASP A 131 10.84 -12.47 -3.92
C ASP A 131 9.86 -13.27 -4.83
N ILE A 132 8.63 -13.51 -4.36
CA ILE A 132 7.56 -14.14 -5.16
C ILE A 132 7.15 -13.21 -6.32
N LEU A 133 6.90 -11.92 -6.06
CA LEU A 133 6.52 -10.98 -7.11
C LEU A 133 7.63 -10.83 -8.18
N GLU A 134 8.89 -10.78 -7.77
CA GLU A 134 10.02 -10.72 -8.69
C GLU A 134 10.11 -11.98 -9.55
N THR A 135 9.91 -13.14 -8.95
CA THR A 135 9.97 -14.44 -9.64
C THR A 135 8.84 -14.61 -10.65
N GLU A 136 7.62 -14.28 -10.27
CA GLU A 136 6.42 -14.53 -11.07
C GLU A 136 6.19 -13.46 -12.16
N PHE A 137 6.56 -12.21 -11.89
CA PHE A 137 6.21 -11.07 -12.77
C PHE A 137 7.44 -10.31 -13.31
N GLY A 138 8.65 -10.56 -12.77
CA GLY A 138 9.89 -9.93 -13.22
C GLY A 138 9.87 -8.40 -13.13
N ASP A 139 10.69 -7.76 -13.98
CA ASP A 139 10.84 -6.30 -14.02
C ASP A 139 9.59 -5.55 -14.50
N HIS A 140 8.61 -6.24 -15.06
CA HIS A 140 7.36 -5.61 -15.55
C HIS A 140 6.40 -5.31 -14.40
N GLY A 141 6.65 -5.88 -13.22
CA GLY A 141 5.92 -5.59 -12.00
C GLY A 141 4.45 -5.99 -12.03
N THR A 142 3.82 -5.77 -10.91
CA THR A 142 2.36 -5.82 -10.74
C THR A 142 1.85 -4.42 -10.45
N ASP A 143 0.53 -4.22 -10.48
CA ASP A 143 -0.09 -2.97 -10.03
C ASP A 143 0.32 -2.60 -8.60
N TRP A 144 0.72 -3.59 -7.79
CA TRP A 144 1.25 -3.37 -6.46
C TRP A 144 2.51 -2.49 -6.47
N PHE A 145 3.47 -2.74 -7.38
CA PHE A 145 4.67 -1.90 -7.49
C PHE A 145 4.38 -0.47 -7.98
N SER A 146 3.30 -0.28 -8.72
CA SER A 146 2.88 1.05 -9.19
C SER A 146 2.41 1.94 -8.03
N THR A 147 1.70 1.36 -7.06
CA THR A 147 1.22 2.06 -5.87
C THR A 147 2.22 2.07 -4.74
N HIS A 148 3.10 1.04 -4.67
CA HIS A 148 4.13 0.84 -3.64
C HIS A 148 5.55 0.86 -4.21
N PRO A 149 6.10 2.03 -4.54
CA PRO A 149 7.38 2.16 -5.25
C PRO A 149 8.60 1.84 -4.39
N GLY A 150 9.74 1.66 -5.05
CA GLY A 150 11.04 1.55 -4.40
C GLY A 150 11.47 0.12 -4.09
N PHE A 151 11.02 -0.86 -4.85
CA PHE A 151 11.25 -2.29 -4.67
C PHE A 151 12.65 -2.67 -4.21
N GLN A 152 13.69 -2.39 -4.99
CA GLN A 152 15.07 -2.80 -4.68
C GLN A 152 15.56 -2.29 -3.32
N LYS A 153 15.36 -1.00 -3.04
CA LYS A 153 15.79 -0.40 -1.78
C LYS A 153 14.99 -0.91 -0.59
N ARG A 154 13.71 -1.18 -0.79
CA ARG A 154 12.85 -1.76 0.23
C ARG A 154 13.27 -3.19 0.56
N GLN A 155 13.56 -4.01 -0.45
CA GLN A 155 14.03 -5.38 -0.27
C GLN A 155 15.36 -5.43 0.52
N GLU A 156 16.32 -4.53 0.22
CA GLU A 156 17.55 -4.39 1.01
C GLU A 156 17.26 -4.07 2.48
N ASN A 157 16.39 -3.08 2.73
CA ASN A 157 16.03 -2.67 4.08
C ASN A 157 15.26 -3.76 4.85
N LEU A 158 14.36 -4.51 4.17
CA LEU A 158 13.65 -5.63 4.78
C LEU A 158 14.62 -6.71 5.26
N ARG A 159 15.63 -7.07 4.46
CA ARG A 159 16.67 -8.02 4.88
C ARG A 159 17.44 -7.54 6.11
N GLU A 160 17.73 -6.22 6.21
CA GLU A 160 18.38 -5.65 7.39
C GLU A 160 17.46 -5.65 8.63
N LEU A 161 16.16 -5.39 8.45
CA LEU A 161 15.16 -5.43 9.53
C LEU A 161 14.97 -6.83 10.09
N ASN A 162 14.88 -7.82 9.22
CA ASN A 162 14.65 -9.22 9.58
C ASN A 162 15.79 -9.82 10.44
N HIS A 163 17.03 -9.32 10.27
CA HIS A 163 18.15 -9.72 11.12
C HIS A 163 18.06 -9.23 12.56
N ARG A 164 17.09 -8.39 12.91
CA ARG A 164 16.91 -7.83 14.26
C ARG A 164 15.83 -8.55 15.07
N HIS A 165 15.07 -9.40 14.43
CA HIS A 165 14.01 -10.23 15.02
C HIS A 165 14.41 -11.71 15.06
#